data_eea68e9b824779d3700d049f8c77e427
#
_entry.id   eea68e9b824779d3700d049f8c77e427
#
_cell.length_a   1.000
_cell.length_b   1.000
_cell.length_c   1.000
_cell.angle_alpha   90.00
_cell.angle_beta   90.00
_cell.angle_gamma   90.00
#
_symmetry.space_group_name_H-M   'P 1'
#
loop_
_entity.id
_entity.type
_entity.pdbx_description
1 polymer ?
#
loop_
_entity_poly.entity_id
_entity_poly.type
_entity_poly.pdbx_seq_one_letter_code
_entity_poly.pdbx_strand_id
1 'polypeptide(L)'
;GQINIEYKKPQTEEEINGNLFLNSSMKYEANMDGNIHINDRLSTNLLLHYENRQMDHDGNHDNFMDIPHQRQYNLMHRWRYFSDKWVSQFLIQLLHDERESGMIDSEKKKYDIPIYRIGIETKRYAFQWKNALFLNSDKNSSVALMLHGSWHDADNDFGNTYYDVTQKNGYAQLMYETDFSERHSLSTGVSLNCDKYDEASSLFLSDKTIDKEIVSGIYTQYTYKLHSKLT
;
A
#
# COMPACT_ATOMS: atom_id res chain seq x y z
N GLY A 1 4.08 -0.07 19.17
CA GLY A 1 4.64 -1.20 18.43
C GLY A 1 4.81 -0.85 16.95
N GLN A 2 5.77 -1.47 16.30
CA GLN A 2 6.01 -1.30 14.86
C GLN A 2 5.71 -2.63 14.18
N ILE A 3 4.90 -2.59 13.10
CA ILE A 3 4.66 -3.73 12.22
C ILE A 3 5.47 -3.52 10.94
N ASN A 4 6.39 -4.43 10.65
CA ASN A 4 7.15 -4.42 9.41
C ASN A 4 6.63 -5.53 8.49
N ILE A 5 6.15 -5.14 7.30
CA ILE A 5 5.66 -6.07 6.27
C ILE A 5 6.68 -6.09 5.14
N GLU A 6 7.28 -7.25 4.89
CA GLU A 6 8.20 -7.45 3.78
C GLU A 6 7.55 -8.32 2.71
N TYR A 7 7.43 -7.79 1.51
CA TYR A 7 7.02 -8.55 0.33
C TYR A 7 8.19 -9.37 -0.24
N LYS A 8 7.87 -10.40 -1.04
CA LYS A 8 8.87 -11.15 -1.81
C LYS A 8 9.81 -10.18 -2.55
N LYS A 9 11.11 -10.45 -2.47
CA LYS A 9 12.14 -9.60 -3.07
C LYS A 9 12.51 -10.17 -4.45
N PRO A 10 12.74 -9.33 -5.47
CA PRO A 10 13.05 -9.80 -6.82
C PRO A 10 14.45 -10.46 -6.99
N GLN A 11 15.12 -10.77 -5.89
CA GLN A 11 16.45 -11.41 -5.84
C GLN A 11 16.41 -12.90 -5.55
N THR A 12 15.24 -13.45 -5.26
CA THR A 12 15.04 -14.90 -5.15
C THR A 12 15.09 -15.53 -6.55
N GLU A 13 15.22 -16.84 -6.62
CA GLU A 13 15.22 -17.60 -7.88
C GLU A 13 14.04 -17.22 -8.78
N GLU A 14 14.21 -17.35 -10.09
CA GLU A 14 13.13 -17.16 -11.04
C GLU A 14 11.98 -18.10 -10.71
N GLU A 15 10.85 -17.54 -10.42
CA GLU A 15 9.68 -18.28 -9.97
C GLU A 15 8.41 -17.58 -10.44
N ILE A 16 7.48 -18.36 -10.98
CA ILE A 16 6.13 -17.90 -11.28
C ILE A 16 5.16 -18.77 -10.52
N ASN A 17 4.35 -18.16 -9.67
CA ASN A 17 3.32 -18.84 -8.91
C ASN A 17 1.94 -18.30 -9.28
N GLY A 18 0.96 -19.19 -9.32
CA GLY A 18 -0.44 -18.85 -9.51
C GLY A 18 -1.31 -19.58 -8.49
N ASN A 19 -2.32 -18.90 -7.99
CA ASN A 19 -3.31 -19.47 -7.09
C ASN A 19 -4.71 -19.04 -7.53
N LEU A 20 -5.65 -19.99 -7.56
CA LEU A 20 -7.06 -19.74 -7.81
C LEU A 20 -7.86 -20.25 -6.61
N PHE A 21 -8.79 -19.45 -6.14
CA PHE A 21 -9.69 -19.80 -5.04
C PHE A 21 -11.14 -19.58 -5.45
N LEU A 22 -12.01 -20.51 -5.07
CA LEU A 22 -13.46 -20.43 -5.24
C LEU A 22 -14.13 -21.02 -4.00
N ASN A 23 -15.18 -20.38 -3.51
CA ASN A 23 -15.98 -20.90 -2.40
C ASN A 23 -17.49 -20.96 -2.72
N SER A 24 -18.28 -21.48 -1.77
CA SER A 24 -19.73 -21.64 -1.90
C SER A 24 -20.53 -20.35 -1.98
N SER A 25 -19.98 -19.21 -1.54
CA SER A 25 -20.58 -17.88 -1.70
C SER A 25 -20.21 -17.21 -3.03
N MET A 26 -19.77 -18.01 -4.02
CA MET A 26 -19.35 -17.55 -5.35
C MET A 26 -18.30 -16.44 -5.32
N LYS A 27 -17.49 -16.43 -4.25
CA LYS A 27 -16.26 -15.64 -4.20
C LYS A 27 -15.20 -16.37 -5.01
N TYR A 28 -14.56 -15.68 -5.94
CA TYR A 28 -13.41 -16.18 -6.65
C TYR A 28 -12.25 -15.19 -6.58
N GLU A 29 -11.07 -15.74 -6.39
CA GLU A 29 -9.82 -14.99 -6.34
C GLU A 29 -8.81 -15.59 -7.32
N ALA A 30 -8.03 -14.74 -7.94
CA ALA A 30 -6.88 -15.12 -8.76
C ALA A 30 -5.67 -14.34 -8.28
N ASN A 31 -4.62 -15.07 -7.93
CA ASN A 31 -3.35 -14.49 -7.51
C ASN A 31 -2.25 -14.97 -8.44
N MET A 32 -1.34 -14.08 -8.79
CA MET A 32 -0.14 -14.39 -9.55
C MET A 32 1.03 -13.61 -8.97
N ASP A 33 2.15 -14.28 -8.75
CA ASP A 33 3.41 -13.61 -8.47
C ASP A 33 4.51 -14.19 -9.36
N GLY A 34 5.41 -13.31 -9.82
CA GLY A 34 6.52 -13.71 -10.66
C GLY A 34 7.78 -12.89 -10.41
N ASN A 35 8.92 -13.60 -10.29
CA ASN A 35 10.26 -13.03 -10.21
C ASN A 35 10.99 -13.31 -11.51
N ILE A 36 11.62 -12.29 -12.10
CA ILE A 36 12.37 -12.40 -13.35
C ILE A 36 13.73 -11.72 -13.16
N HIS A 37 14.79 -12.43 -13.43
CA HIS A 37 16.14 -11.88 -13.54
C HIS A 37 16.40 -11.46 -14.99
N ILE A 38 16.47 -10.14 -15.23
CA ILE A 38 16.73 -9.61 -16.56
C ILE A 38 18.23 -9.75 -16.90
N ASN A 39 19.07 -9.53 -15.89
CA ASN A 39 20.52 -9.77 -15.94
C ASN A 39 21.08 -9.80 -14.50
N ASP A 40 22.40 -10.00 -14.34
CA ASP A 40 23.09 -10.11 -13.04
C ASP A 40 22.86 -8.91 -12.11
N ARG A 41 22.43 -7.76 -12.63
CA ARG A 41 22.24 -6.52 -11.88
C ARG A 41 20.81 -6.07 -11.77
N LEU A 42 19.92 -6.52 -12.66
CA LEU A 42 18.54 -6.07 -12.75
C LEU A 42 17.57 -7.23 -12.62
N SER A 43 16.71 -7.16 -11.63
CA SER A 43 15.61 -8.09 -11.41
C SER A 43 14.31 -7.36 -11.22
N THR A 44 13.20 -8.03 -11.53
CA THR A 44 11.85 -7.51 -11.36
C THR A 44 10.94 -8.53 -10.73
N ASN A 45 9.93 -8.04 -10.02
CA ASN A 45 8.90 -8.84 -9.38
C ASN A 45 7.52 -8.21 -9.64
N LEU A 46 6.59 -9.02 -10.13
CA LEU A 46 5.21 -8.63 -10.36
C LEU A 46 4.30 -9.44 -9.45
N LEU A 47 3.38 -8.76 -8.74
CA LEU A 47 2.32 -9.38 -7.96
C LEU A 47 0.98 -8.85 -8.47
N LEU A 48 0.07 -9.77 -8.77
CA LEU A 48 -1.29 -9.48 -9.22
C LEU A 48 -2.26 -10.18 -8.29
N HIS A 49 -3.32 -9.46 -7.93
CA HIS A 49 -4.45 -10.02 -7.21
C HIS A 49 -5.74 -9.50 -7.83
N TYR A 50 -6.66 -10.41 -8.04
CA TYR A 50 -8.03 -10.13 -8.44
C TYR A 50 -8.99 -10.89 -7.54
N GLU A 51 -10.01 -10.20 -7.05
CA GLU A 51 -11.08 -10.80 -6.25
C GLU A 51 -12.43 -10.30 -6.76
N ASN A 52 -13.42 -11.20 -6.77
CA ASN A 52 -14.79 -10.84 -7.07
C ASN A 52 -15.78 -11.72 -6.30
N ARG A 53 -16.83 -11.09 -5.79
CA ARG A 53 -18.00 -11.70 -5.18
C ARG A 53 -19.22 -10.82 -5.43
N GLN A 54 -20.22 -11.35 -6.12
CA GLN A 54 -21.41 -10.62 -6.53
C GLN A 54 -22.72 -11.34 -6.13
N MET A 55 -22.61 -12.42 -5.35
CA MET A 55 -23.78 -13.16 -4.91
C MET A 55 -24.36 -12.57 -3.65
N ASP A 56 -25.68 -12.29 -3.66
CA ASP A 56 -26.42 -11.92 -2.46
C ASP A 56 -26.41 -13.07 -1.46
N HIS A 57 -26.09 -12.78 -0.23
CA HIS A 57 -26.13 -13.70 0.88
C HIS A 57 -26.89 -13.08 2.06
N ASP A 58 -28.02 -13.72 2.41
CA ASP A 58 -28.90 -13.34 3.51
C ASP A 58 -29.29 -14.63 4.23
N GLY A 59 -28.50 -15.06 5.21
CA GLY A 59 -28.68 -16.30 5.94
C GLY A 59 -29.72 -16.21 7.06
N ASN A 60 -30.02 -15.03 7.53
CA ASN A 60 -31.00 -14.77 8.60
C ASN A 60 -32.36 -14.28 8.08
N HIS A 61 -32.48 -14.02 6.76
CA HIS A 61 -33.69 -13.59 6.07
C HIS A 61 -34.24 -12.24 6.55
N ASP A 62 -33.35 -11.31 6.88
CA ASP A 62 -33.71 -9.94 7.27
C ASP A 62 -33.69 -8.94 6.10
N ASN A 63 -33.38 -9.42 4.89
CA ASN A 63 -33.30 -8.70 3.63
C ASN A 63 -32.11 -7.72 3.54
N PHE A 64 -31.10 -7.90 4.38
CA PHE A 64 -29.81 -7.26 4.27
C PHE A 64 -28.73 -8.27 3.87
N MET A 65 -27.75 -7.80 3.13
CA MET A 65 -26.59 -8.61 2.77
C MET A 65 -25.72 -8.87 4.00
N ASP A 66 -25.57 -10.13 4.41
CA ASP A 66 -24.61 -10.55 5.47
C ASP A 66 -23.17 -10.34 5.05
N ILE A 67 -22.91 -10.44 3.76
CA ILE A 67 -21.57 -10.36 3.16
C ILE A 67 -21.66 -9.38 1.98
N PRO A 68 -20.86 -8.29 1.96
CA PRO A 68 -20.89 -7.32 0.88
C PRO A 68 -20.46 -7.93 -0.46
N HIS A 69 -21.02 -7.44 -1.55
CA HIS A 69 -20.40 -7.57 -2.87
C HIS A 69 -19.01 -6.95 -2.83
N GLN A 70 -18.08 -7.53 -3.56
CA GLN A 70 -16.70 -7.04 -3.61
C GLN A 70 -16.11 -7.29 -4.97
N ARG A 71 -15.36 -6.31 -5.48
CA ARG A 71 -14.51 -6.45 -6.66
C ARG A 71 -13.22 -5.69 -6.41
N GLN A 72 -12.10 -6.40 -6.44
CA GLN A 72 -10.80 -5.81 -6.18
C GLN A 72 -9.78 -6.18 -7.25
N TYR A 73 -8.99 -5.20 -7.65
CA TYR A 73 -7.81 -5.34 -8.48
C TYR A 73 -6.62 -4.76 -7.72
N ASN A 74 -5.56 -5.53 -7.57
CA ASN A 74 -4.33 -5.05 -6.96
C ASN A 74 -3.14 -5.49 -7.80
N LEU A 75 -2.30 -4.53 -8.16
CA LEU A 75 -1.05 -4.75 -8.87
C LEU A 75 0.09 -4.12 -8.09
N MET A 76 1.16 -4.88 -7.92
CA MET A 76 2.41 -4.37 -7.39
C MET A 76 3.54 -4.81 -8.32
N HIS A 77 4.33 -3.86 -8.80
CA HIS A 77 5.46 -4.13 -9.65
C HIS A 77 6.71 -3.48 -9.08
N ARG A 78 7.74 -4.28 -8.87
CA ARG A 78 9.00 -3.87 -8.27
C ARG A 78 10.16 -4.16 -9.21
N TRP A 79 11.08 -3.21 -9.30
CA TRP A 79 12.39 -3.36 -9.95
C TRP A 79 13.47 -3.19 -8.91
N ARG A 80 14.51 -3.96 -9.04
CA ARG A 80 15.73 -3.85 -8.25
C ARG A 80 16.95 -3.87 -9.16
N TYR A 81 17.71 -2.80 -9.06
CA TYR A 81 19.04 -2.72 -9.62
C TYR A 81 20.09 -2.83 -8.51
N PHE A 82 21.13 -3.61 -8.73
CA PHE A 82 22.21 -3.81 -7.79
C PHE A 82 23.54 -3.77 -8.51
N SER A 83 24.48 -2.95 -8.02
CA SER A 83 25.88 -2.91 -8.45
C SER A 83 26.81 -2.71 -7.24
N ASP A 84 28.11 -2.71 -7.47
CA ASP A 84 29.08 -2.54 -6.39
C ASP A 84 28.95 -1.22 -5.65
N LYS A 85 28.58 -0.15 -6.36
CA LYS A 85 28.47 1.20 -5.81
C LYS A 85 27.04 1.69 -5.62
N TRP A 86 26.07 1.08 -6.28
CA TRP A 86 24.72 1.60 -6.32
C TRP A 86 23.66 0.52 -6.21
N VAL A 87 22.71 0.72 -5.31
CA VAL A 87 21.50 -0.10 -5.16
C VAL A 87 20.30 0.80 -5.38
N SER A 88 19.39 0.39 -6.25
CA SER A 88 18.13 1.10 -6.49
C SER A 88 16.96 0.13 -6.47
N GLN A 89 15.87 0.51 -5.82
CA GLN A 89 14.61 -0.22 -5.82
C GLN A 89 13.49 0.74 -6.15
N PHE A 90 12.71 0.39 -7.16
CA PHE A 90 11.53 1.14 -7.56
C PHE A 90 10.31 0.23 -7.46
N LEU A 91 9.24 0.73 -6.87
CA LEU A 91 7.97 0.04 -6.68
C LEU A 91 6.84 0.94 -7.15
N ILE A 92 5.90 0.38 -7.92
CA ILE A 92 4.57 0.96 -8.13
C ILE A 92 3.52 0.02 -7.58
N GLN A 93 2.44 0.58 -7.07
CA GLN A 93 1.27 -0.12 -6.57
C GLN A 93 0.01 0.55 -7.06
N LEU A 94 -0.91 -0.26 -7.59
CA LEU A 94 -2.22 0.15 -8.06
C LEU A 94 -3.26 -0.71 -7.33
N LEU A 95 -4.24 -0.06 -6.72
CA LEU A 95 -5.38 -0.71 -6.07
C LEU A 95 -6.67 -0.06 -6.56
N HIS A 96 -7.64 -0.90 -6.91
CA HIS A 96 -9.04 -0.51 -7.08
C HIS A 96 -9.90 -1.53 -6.35
N ASP A 97 -10.66 -1.07 -5.37
CA ASP A 97 -11.55 -1.90 -4.55
C ASP A 97 -12.95 -1.28 -4.54
N GLU A 98 -13.94 -2.06 -4.91
CA GLU A 98 -15.35 -1.69 -4.90
C GLU A 98 -16.09 -2.63 -3.96
N ARG A 99 -16.88 -2.07 -3.06
CA ARG A 99 -17.74 -2.82 -2.13
C ARG A 99 -19.14 -2.26 -2.13
N GLU A 100 -20.12 -3.14 -2.15
CA GLU A 100 -21.53 -2.79 -2.04
C GLU A 100 -22.20 -3.68 -1.00
N SER A 101 -23.00 -3.08 -0.12
CA SER A 101 -23.78 -3.77 0.91
C SER A 101 -25.11 -3.08 1.12
N GLY A 102 -25.94 -3.60 2.03
CA GLY A 102 -27.25 -3.04 2.39
C GLY A 102 -28.38 -3.97 2.01
N MET A 103 -29.52 -3.41 1.67
CA MET A 103 -30.74 -4.17 1.38
C MET A 103 -30.66 -4.88 0.01
N ILE A 104 -31.23 -6.07 -0.06
CA ILE A 104 -31.35 -6.86 -1.29
C ILE A 104 -32.46 -6.28 -2.17
N ASP A 105 -32.23 -6.17 -3.48
CA ASP A 105 -33.14 -5.55 -4.46
C ASP A 105 -34.53 -6.21 -4.57
N SER A 106 -34.66 -7.48 -4.18
CA SER A 106 -35.93 -8.21 -4.23
C SER A 106 -37.02 -7.55 -3.37
N GLU A 107 -36.65 -6.86 -2.30
CA GLU A 107 -37.59 -6.23 -1.40
C GLU A 107 -38.19 -4.92 -1.91
N LYS A 108 -37.48 -4.19 -2.79
CA LYS A 108 -38.03 -2.97 -3.43
C LYS A 108 -39.34 -3.22 -4.14
N LYS A 109 -39.45 -4.34 -4.86
CA LYS A 109 -40.65 -4.72 -5.62
C LYS A 109 -41.83 -5.09 -4.73
N LYS A 110 -41.57 -5.50 -3.47
CA LYS A 110 -42.58 -6.03 -2.55
C LYS A 110 -43.22 -4.96 -1.69
N TYR A 111 -42.42 -3.95 -1.26
CA TYR A 111 -42.88 -2.99 -0.25
C TYR A 111 -42.85 -1.52 -0.68
N ASP A 112 -42.35 -1.21 -1.89
CA ASP A 112 -42.15 0.16 -2.41
C ASP A 112 -41.42 1.11 -1.43
N ILE A 113 -40.45 0.55 -0.71
CA ILE A 113 -39.62 1.29 0.24
C ILE A 113 -38.33 1.76 -0.42
N PRO A 114 -37.72 2.86 0.04
CA PRO A 114 -36.37 3.26 -0.38
C PRO A 114 -35.36 2.20 0.01
N ILE A 115 -34.55 1.75 -0.96
CA ILE A 115 -33.48 0.79 -0.69
C ILE A 115 -32.33 1.53 -0.01
N TYR A 116 -31.91 1.03 1.16
CA TYR A 116 -30.70 1.47 1.82
C TYR A 116 -29.48 0.69 1.28
N ARG A 117 -28.53 1.40 0.72
CA ARG A 117 -27.28 0.84 0.21
C ARG A 117 -26.08 1.52 0.83
N ILE A 118 -25.00 0.76 0.95
CA ILE A 118 -23.67 1.22 1.30
C ILE A 118 -22.79 0.90 0.10
N GLY A 119 -22.21 1.93 -0.51
CA GLY A 119 -21.23 1.83 -1.57
C GLY A 119 -19.90 2.38 -1.08
N ILE A 120 -18.81 1.66 -1.31
CA ILE A 120 -17.44 2.10 -1.02
C ILE A 120 -16.59 1.80 -2.25
N GLU A 121 -16.08 2.84 -2.88
CA GLU A 121 -15.11 2.72 -3.96
C GLU A 121 -13.78 3.32 -3.52
N THR A 122 -12.71 2.56 -3.62
CA THR A 122 -11.36 2.99 -3.24
C THR A 122 -10.40 2.82 -4.41
N LYS A 123 -9.71 3.89 -4.76
CA LYS A 123 -8.62 3.89 -5.74
C LYS A 123 -7.34 4.36 -5.07
N ARG A 124 -6.26 3.63 -5.22
CA ARG A 124 -4.96 4.01 -4.70
C ARG A 124 -3.86 3.76 -5.71
N TYR A 125 -3.07 4.79 -5.95
CA TYR A 125 -1.86 4.74 -6.76
C TYR A 125 -0.69 5.17 -5.88
N ALA A 126 0.36 4.36 -5.84
CA ALA A 126 1.53 4.69 -5.04
C ALA A 126 2.82 4.30 -5.78
N PHE A 127 3.89 5.03 -5.50
CA PHE A 127 5.23 4.65 -5.87
C PHE A 127 6.17 4.79 -4.68
N GLN A 128 7.23 4.00 -4.70
CA GLN A 128 8.35 4.13 -3.78
C GLN A 128 9.65 3.96 -4.56
N TRP A 129 10.59 4.84 -4.32
CA TRP A 129 11.91 4.76 -4.92
C TRP A 129 12.98 4.90 -3.84
N LYS A 130 13.76 3.85 -3.66
CA LYS A 130 14.87 3.78 -2.71
C LYS A 130 16.17 3.68 -3.49
N ASN A 131 17.11 4.56 -3.19
CA ASN A 131 18.44 4.56 -3.78
C ASN A 131 19.47 4.61 -2.67
N ALA A 132 20.53 3.82 -2.79
CA ALA A 132 21.69 3.89 -1.93
C ALA A 132 22.97 3.90 -2.77
N LEU A 133 23.86 4.83 -2.46
CA LEU A 133 25.19 4.97 -3.05
C LEU A 133 26.23 4.66 -1.99
N PHE A 134 27.07 3.66 -2.22
CA PHE A 134 28.22 3.38 -1.37
C PHE A 134 29.35 4.36 -1.70
N LEU A 135 29.86 5.04 -0.69
CA LEU A 135 30.86 6.10 -0.84
C LEU A 135 32.28 5.57 -0.96
N ASN A 136 32.50 4.34 -0.50
CA ASN A 136 33.82 3.70 -0.51
C ASN A 136 33.73 2.23 -0.96
N SER A 137 34.90 1.66 -1.27
CA SER A 137 35.02 0.28 -1.74
C SER A 137 34.62 -0.76 -0.68
N ASP A 138 34.84 -0.45 0.59
CA ASP A 138 34.57 -1.35 1.72
C ASP A 138 33.08 -1.35 2.11
N LYS A 139 32.28 -0.49 1.42
CA LYS A 139 30.82 -0.34 1.63
C LYS A 139 30.44 -0.02 3.08
N ASN A 140 31.34 0.54 3.86
CA ASN A 140 31.09 0.91 5.24
C ASN A 140 30.47 2.32 5.39
N SER A 141 30.35 3.07 4.29
CA SER A 141 29.66 4.36 4.27
C SER A 141 28.75 4.45 3.06
N SER A 142 27.54 4.94 3.28
CA SER A 142 26.54 5.09 2.24
C SER A 142 25.67 6.34 2.43
N VAL A 143 25.16 6.85 1.33
CA VAL A 143 24.08 7.84 1.30
C VAL A 143 22.87 7.19 0.64
N ALA A 144 21.71 7.29 1.27
CA ALA A 144 20.47 6.75 0.74
C ALA A 144 19.40 7.84 0.62
N LEU A 145 18.71 7.83 -0.51
CA LEU A 145 17.52 8.65 -0.78
C LEU A 145 16.31 7.74 -0.89
N MET A 146 15.26 8.03 -0.11
CA MET A 146 13.97 7.40 -0.23
C MET A 146 12.93 8.45 -0.65
N LEU A 147 12.19 8.16 -1.70
CA LEU A 147 11.03 8.92 -2.14
C LEU A 147 9.80 8.01 -2.13
N HIS A 148 8.68 8.55 -1.67
CA HIS A 148 7.38 7.93 -1.73
C HIS A 148 6.35 8.95 -2.16
N GLY A 149 5.41 8.54 -2.99
CA GLY A 149 4.24 9.32 -3.33
C GLY A 149 3.02 8.43 -3.40
N SER A 150 1.88 8.93 -2.94
CA SER A 150 0.61 8.24 -3.10
C SER A 150 -0.54 9.21 -3.37
N TRP A 151 -1.48 8.72 -4.15
CA TRP A 151 -2.81 9.29 -4.33
C TRP A 151 -3.82 8.23 -3.93
N HIS A 152 -4.70 8.58 -3.02
CA HIS A 152 -5.75 7.73 -2.50
C HIS A 152 -7.07 8.48 -2.61
N ASP A 153 -8.04 7.84 -3.21
CA ASP A 153 -9.38 8.36 -3.44
C ASP A 153 -10.38 7.36 -2.91
N ALA A 154 -11.32 7.81 -2.11
CA ALA A 154 -12.38 6.97 -1.56
C ALA A 154 -13.70 7.72 -1.63
N ASP A 155 -14.62 7.16 -2.42
CA ASP A 155 -16.00 7.60 -2.55
C ASP A 155 -16.87 6.66 -1.71
N ASN A 156 -17.58 7.20 -0.72
CA ASN A 156 -18.36 6.40 0.23
C ASN A 156 -19.79 6.92 0.30
N ASP A 157 -20.73 6.05 -0.06
CA ASP A 157 -22.17 6.29 0.03
C ASP A 157 -22.81 5.47 1.15
N PHE A 158 -23.64 6.10 1.97
CA PHE A 158 -24.37 5.47 3.06
C PHE A 158 -25.86 5.87 2.99
N GLY A 159 -26.61 5.24 2.09
CA GLY A 159 -27.99 5.57 1.80
C GLY A 159 -28.13 6.97 1.17
N ASN A 160 -28.55 7.96 1.95
CA ASN A 160 -28.72 9.36 1.50
C ASN A 160 -27.55 10.27 1.93
N THR A 161 -26.51 9.71 2.53
CA THR A 161 -25.34 10.45 2.98
C THR A 161 -24.10 9.97 2.26
N TYR A 162 -23.15 10.86 2.03
CA TYR A 162 -21.88 10.53 1.42
C TYR A 162 -20.72 11.11 2.23
N TYR A 163 -19.57 10.47 2.09
CA TYR A 163 -18.28 10.97 2.57
C TYR A 163 -17.20 10.59 1.58
N ASP A 164 -16.69 11.57 0.87
CA ASP A 164 -15.66 11.39 -0.15
C ASP A 164 -14.36 12.02 0.33
N VAL A 165 -13.25 11.35 0.09
CA VAL A 165 -11.93 11.84 0.49
C VAL A 165 -10.89 11.54 -0.56
N THR A 166 -10.14 12.57 -0.95
CA THR A 166 -8.91 12.41 -1.74
C THR A 166 -7.71 12.80 -0.89
N GLN A 167 -6.82 11.84 -0.64
CA GLN A 167 -5.52 12.08 0.02
C GLN A 167 -4.40 12.05 -0.99
N LYS A 168 -3.50 13.02 -0.91
CA LYS A 168 -2.22 13.05 -1.65
C LYS A 168 -1.09 13.15 -0.64
N ASN A 169 -0.20 12.15 -0.67
CA ASN A 169 0.98 12.11 0.19
C ASN A 169 2.26 12.16 -0.64
N GLY A 170 3.23 12.91 -0.14
CA GLY A 170 4.59 12.93 -0.66
C GLY A 170 5.59 12.84 0.48
N TYR A 171 6.53 11.92 0.41
CA TYR A 171 7.56 11.71 1.42
C TYR A 171 8.94 11.65 0.77
N ALA A 172 9.90 12.36 1.38
CA ALA A 172 11.31 12.31 1.00
C ALA A 172 12.17 12.12 2.25
N GLN A 173 13.19 11.27 2.16
CA GLN A 173 14.16 11.05 3.21
C GLN A 173 15.56 10.92 2.62
N LEU A 174 16.52 11.64 3.19
CA LEU A 174 17.93 11.52 2.90
C LEU A 174 18.64 10.99 4.15
N MET A 175 19.41 9.90 3.99
CA MET A 175 20.11 9.22 5.07
C MET A 175 21.60 9.12 4.75
N TYR A 176 22.42 9.26 5.76
CA TYR A 176 23.82 8.91 5.75
C TYR A 176 24.10 7.85 6.80
N GLU A 177 24.75 6.78 6.41
CA GLU A 177 25.18 5.70 7.29
C GLU A 177 26.67 5.45 7.15
N THR A 178 27.33 5.21 8.28
CA THR A 178 28.75 4.85 8.28
C THR A 178 29.10 3.96 9.46
N ASP A 179 29.92 2.95 9.18
CA ASP A 179 30.56 2.12 10.17
C ASP A 179 32.00 2.60 10.36
N PHE A 180 32.31 3.26 11.47
CA PHE A 180 33.66 3.68 11.83
C PHE A 180 34.54 2.49 12.19
N SER A 181 33.93 1.43 12.71
CA SER A 181 34.56 0.14 13.04
C SER A 181 33.49 -0.95 13.19
N GLU A 182 33.92 -2.19 13.42
CA GLU A 182 33.01 -3.31 13.71
C GLU A 182 32.07 -3.06 14.91
N ARG A 183 32.44 -2.13 15.79
CA ARG A 183 31.71 -1.81 17.02
C ARG A 183 30.97 -0.47 17.01
N HIS A 184 31.29 0.40 16.07
CA HIS A 184 30.79 1.77 16.06
C HIS A 184 30.12 2.08 14.74
N SER A 185 28.83 2.34 14.76
CA SER A 185 28.06 2.78 13.60
C SER A 185 27.24 4.05 13.90
N LEU A 186 27.08 4.86 12.89
CA LEU A 186 26.29 6.08 12.89
C LEU A 186 25.31 6.05 11.74
N SER A 187 24.04 6.31 12.04
CA SER A 187 23.00 6.59 11.05
C SER A 187 22.38 7.94 11.36
N THR A 188 22.32 8.82 10.38
CA THR A 188 21.69 10.14 10.53
C THR A 188 20.92 10.49 9.27
N GLY A 189 19.89 11.33 9.40
CA GLY A 189 19.11 11.71 8.24
C GLY A 189 18.10 12.79 8.51
N VAL A 190 17.55 13.28 7.41
CA VAL A 190 16.46 14.25 7.39
C VAL A 190 15.29 13.69 6.58
N SER A 191 14.08 14.07 6.97
CA SER A 191 12.86 13.67 6.27
C SER A 191 11.88 14.81 6.12
N LEU A 192 11.05 14.73 5.10
CA LEU A 192 9.94 15.62 4.84
C LEU A 192 8.73 14.80 4.45
N ASN A 193 7.62 15.02 5.12
CA ASN A 193 6.31 14.45 4.77
C ASN A 193 5.35 15.58 4.45
N CYS A 194 4.62 15.46 3.35
CA CYS A 194 3.59 16.41 2.93
C CYS A 194 2.31 15.63 2.67
N ASP A 195 1.25 15.97 3.40
CA ASP A 195 -0.08 15.43 3.22
C ASP A 195 -1.06 16.51 2.80
N LYS A 196 -1.96 16.15 1.91
CA LYS A 196 -3.11 16.97 1.54
C LYS A 196 -4.35 16.09 1.52
N TYR A 197 -5.38 16.53 2.24
CA TYR A 197 -6.70 15.93 2.28
C TYR A 197 -7.71 16.90 1.65
N ASP A 198 -8.49 16.42 0.70
CA ASP A 198 -9.69 17.05 0.16
C ASP A 198 -10.87 16.19 0.58
N GLU A 199 -11.73 16.68 1.47
CA GLU A 199 -12.86 15.95 2.01
C GLU A 199 -14.18 16.63 1.64
N ALA A 200 -15.18 15.83 1.25
CA ALA A 200 -16.54 16.26 1.02
C ALA A 200 -17.53 15.34 1.76
N SER A 201 -18.51 15.92 2.42
CA SER A 201 -19.49 15.13 3.17
C SER A 201 -20.83 15.85 3.28
N SER A 202 -21.91 15.10 3.14
CA SER A 202 -23.27 15.60 3.40
C SER A 202 -23.59 15.77 4.90
N LEU A 203 -22.70 15.33 5.81
CA LEU A 203 -22.89 15.37 7.26
C LEU A 203 -22.32 16.63 7.92
N PHE A 204 -21.45 17.39 7.24
CA PHE A 204 -20.82 18.57 7.80
C PHE A 204 -21.50 19.86 7.36
N LEU A 205 -21.40 20.92 8.18
CA LEU A 205 -21.89 22.26 7.87
C LEU A 205 -21.17 22.91 6.67
N SER A 206 -19.96 22.44 6.36
CA SER A 206 -19.22 22.80 5.15
C SER A 206 -19.14 21.58 4.25
N ASP A 207 -19.68 21.67 3.06
CA ASP A 207 -19.69 20.57 2.09
C ASP A 207 -18.28 20.14 1.65
N LYS A 208 -17.27 20.95 1.91
CA LYS A 208 -15.89 20.68 1.52
C LYS A 208 -14.89 21.23 2.52
N THR A 209 -13.94 20.38 2.92
CA THR A 209 -12.79 20.75 3.77
C THR A 209 -11.48 20.38 3.06
N ILE A 210 -10.50 21.27 3.14
CA ILE A 210 -9.14 21.02 2.62
C ILE A 210 -8.18 21.17 3.78
N ASP A 211 -7.45 20.11 4.09
CA ASP A 211 -6.38 20.13 5.08
C ASP A 211 -5.02 19.82 4.45
N LYS A 212 -3.97 20.46 4.97
CA LYS A 212 -2.59 20.29 4.52
C LYS A 212 -1.67 20.20 5.71
N GLU A 213 -0.85 19.18 5.73
CA GLU A 213 0.15 18.97 6.76
C GLU A 213 1.54 18.84 6.14
N ILE A 214 2.53 19.49 6.75
CA ILE A 214 3.94 19.36 6.39
C ILE A 214 4.71 19.07 7.67
N VAL A 215 5.36 17.91 7.69
CA VAL A 215 6.17 17.45 8.82
C VAL A 215 7.61 17.25 8.36
N SER A 216 8.54 17.95 9.00
CA SER A 216 9.97 17.74 8.81
C SER A 216 10.58 17.02 10.01
N GLY A 217 11.55 16.17 9.78
CA GLY A 217 12.22 15.40 10.81
C GLY A 217 13.74 15.35 10.62
N ILE A 218 14.45 15.28 11.72
CA ILE A 218 15.90 15.01 11.77
C ILE A 218 16.09 13.90 12.78
N TYR A 219 16.91 12.92 12.46
CA TYR A 219 17.29 11.89 13.41
C TYR A 219 18.78 11.59 13.33
N THR A 220 19.29 11.11 14.44
CA THR A 220 20.66 10.58 14.56
C THR A 220 20.63 9.39 15.52
N GLN A 221 21.21 8.29 15.08
CA GLN A 221 21.38 7.08 15.87
C GLN A 221 22.84 6.67 15.87
N TYR A 222 23.42 6.54 17.05
CA TYR A 222 24.75 5.98 17.23
C TYR A 222 24.61 4.63 17.90
N THR A 223 25.25 3.61 17.35
CA THR A 223 25.25 2.24 17.87
C THR A 223 26.66 1.84 18.30
N TYR A 224 26.75 1.37 19.56
CA TYR A 224 27.98 0.77 20.10
C TYR A 224 27.74 -0.67 20.51
N LYS A 225 28.47 -1.60 19.91
CA LYS A 225 28.40 -3.04 20.23
C LYS A 225 29.44 -3.38 21.29
N LEU A 226 29.01 -3.52 22.54
CA LEU A 226 29.89 -3.85 23.65
C LEU A 226 30.44 -5.29 23.55
N HIS A 227 29.60 -6.23 23.09
CA HIS A 227 29.93 -7.64 22.90
C HIS A 227 29.12 -8.18 21.73
N SER A 228 29.59 -9.29 21.09
CA SER A 228 28.86 -9.89 19.93
C SER A 228 27.39 -10.26 20.18
N LYS A 229 26.97 -10.29 21.46
CA LYS A 229 25.59 -10.60 21.90
C LYS A 229 24.86 -9.44 22.59
N LEU A 230 25.48 -8.27 22.71
CA LEU A 230 24.90 -7.11 23.37
C LEU A 230 25.13 -5.87 22.51
N THR A 231 24.03 -5.22 22.11
CA THR A 231 24.05 -3.97 21.31
C THR A 231 23.39 -2.87 22.12
#